data_4f3321a91216d682be943fc4ebb10231
#
_entry.id   4f3321a91216d682be943fc4ebb10231
#
_cell.length_a   1.000
_cell.length_b   1.000
_cell.length_c   1.000
_cell.angle_alpha   90.00
_cell.angle_beta   90.00
_cell.angle_gamma   90.00
#
_symmetry.space_group_name_H-M   'P 1'
#
loop_
_entity.id
_entity.type
_entity.pdbx_description
1 polymer ?
#
loop_
_entity_poly.entity_id
_entity_poly.type
_entity_poly.pdbx_seq_one_letter_code
_entity_poly.pdbx_strand_id
1 'polypeptide(L)'
;QVDEFLSKASSLDREKIRTVMDYPEDSAGGLMNTDIISVRPRHSLEVVMRYLRSKKALPKNTDKIFVVSKNDQYLGDLSISKILVSEPTLSVRELMETDSLPIDANMNDKEVSILFEQNDLISAPVIDENSKLVGRITVDDVVDVIREDADQNLMSITGIAEDTFAAPARAARSRVVWLSINLITAFIAAMTI
;
A
#
# COMPACT_ATOMS: atom_id res chain seq x y z
N GLN A 1 -16.45 -16.42 1.72
CA GLN A 1 -15.26 -16.59 0.83
C GLN A 1 -13.96 -16.36 1.60
N VAL A 2 -13.85 -15.26 2.40
CA VAL A 2 -12.63 -14.95 3.20
C VAL A 2 -12.33 -16.04 4.22
N ASP A 3 -13.34 -16.52 4.96
CA ASP A 3 -13.18 -17.57 5.97
C ASP A 3 -12.74 -18.93 5.37
N GLU A 4 -13.13 -19.22 4.14
CA GLU A 4 -12.71 -20.44 3.43
C GLU A 4 -11.24 -20.36 2.98
N PHE A 5 -10.76 -19.16 2.59
CA PHE A 5 -9.35 -18.90 2.29
C PHE A 5 -8.48 -18.99 3.55
N LEU A 6 -8.93 -18.38 4.64
CA LEU A 6 -8.25 -18.44 5.94
C LEU A 6 -8.13 -19.87 6.48
N SER A 7 -9.07 -20.75 6.18
CA SER A 7 -9.01 -22.15 6.63
C SER A 7 -7.90 -22.97 5.97
N LYS A 8 -7.46 -22.58 4.77
CA LYS A 8 -6.41 -23.27 3.98
C LYS A 8 -5.01 -22.68 4.16
N ALA A 9 -4.90 -21.47 4.74
CA ALA A 9 -3.63 -20.79 4.99
C ALA A 9 -2.93 -21.35 6.23
N SER A 10 -1.59 -21.26 6.25
CA SER A 10 -0.80 -21.61 7.45
C SER A 10 -1.14 -20.64 8.60
N SER A 11 -0.83 -21.03 9.86
CA SER A 11 -1.10 -20.17 11.02
C SER A 11 -0.42 -18.79 10.92
N LEU A 12 0.79 -18.76 10.35
CA LEU A 12 1.54 -17.53 10.09
C LEU A 12 0.91 -16.66 9.01
N ASP A 13 0.39 -17.27 7.93
CA ASP A 13 -0.25 -16.52 6.86
C ASP A 13 -1.60 -15.94 7.31
N ARG A 14 -2.32 -16.64 8.19
CA ARG A 14 -3.56 -16.12 8.79
C ARG A 14 -3.34 -14.88 9.63
N GLU A 15 -2.27 -14.86 10.42
CA GLU A 15 -1.92 -13.71 11.26
C GLU A 15 -1.56 -12.50 10.39
N LYS A 16 -0.78 -12.71 9.32
CA LYS A 16 -0.42 -11.68 8.36
C LYS A 16 -1.65 -11.10 7.63
N ILE A 17 -2.54 -11.97 7.14
CA ILE A 17 -3.77 -11.53 6.47
C ILE A 17 -4.65 -10.74 7.44
N ARG A 18 -4.78 -11.19 8.68
CA ARG A 18 -5.56 -10.50 9.70
C ARG A 18 -5.01 -9.10 9.98
N THR A 19 -3.69 -8.96 10.08
CA THR A 19 -3.03 -7.66 10.30
C THR A 19 -3.36 -6.66 9.19
N VAL A 20 -3.38 -7.09 7.92
CA VAL A 20 -3.74 -6.21 6.80
C VAL A 20 -5.24 -5.88 6.82
N MET A 21 -6.11 -6.85 7.14
CA MET A 21 -7.57 -6.65 7.17
C MET A 21 -8.04 -5.71 8.31
N ASP A 22 -7.20 -5.46 9.32
CA ASP A 22 -7.51 -4.53 10.41
C ASP A 22 -7.41 -3.05 9.98
N TYR A 23 -6.84 -2.77 8.79
CA TYR A 23 -6.67 -1.42 8.25
C TYR A 23 -7.60 -1.15 7.06
N PRO A 24 -8.00 0.12 6.82
CA PRO A 24 -8.75 0.52 5.63
C PRO A 24 -7.97 0.22 4.34
N GLU A 25 -8.68 -0.13 3.25
CA GLU A 25 -8.06 -0.43 1.95
C GLU A 25 -7.30 0.77 1.36
N ASP A 26 -7.78 2.00 1.60
CA ASP A 26 -7.18 3.27 1.17
C ASP A 26 -6.14 3.82 2.15
N SER A 27 -5.50 2.95 2.93
CA SER A 27 -4.47 3.32 3.90
C SER A 27 -3.15 2.61 3.64
N ALA A 28 -2.06 3.13 4.23
CA ALA A 28 -0.74 2.49 4.23
C ALA A 28 -0.79 1.05 4.76
N GLY A 29 -1.64 0.77 5.75
CA GLY A 29 -1.86 -0.57 6.30
C GLY A 29 -2.55 -1.50 5.31
N GLY A 30 -3.49 -0.99 4.49
CA GLY A 30 -4.12 -1.76 3.42
C GLY A 30 -3.16 -2.04 2.25
N LEU A 31 -2.29 -1.08 1.94
CA LEU A 31 -1.31 -1.16 0.86
C LEU A 31 -0.08 -2.01 1.21
N MET A 32 0.25 -2.16 2.50
CA MET A 32 1.51 -2.75 2.95
C MET A 32 1.64 -4.24 2.66
N ASN A 33 2.87 -4.67 2.43
CA ASN A 33 3.26 -6.06 2.45
C ASN A 33 3.81 -6.43 3.84
N THR A 34 3.30 -7.52 4.44
CA THR A 34 3.74 -8.03 5.74
C THR A 34 4.97 -8.94 5.66
N ASP A 35 5.47 -9.24 4.45
CA ASP A 35 6.71 -9.98 4.24
C ASP A 35 7.92 -9.05 4.45
N ILE A 36 8.27 -8.86 5.72
CA ILE A 36 9.38 -8.01 6.15
C ILE A 36 10.55 -8.83 6.68
N ILE A 37 11.75 -8.30 6.47
CA ILE A 37 12.98 -8.82 7.08
C ILE A 37 13.41 -7.84 8.15
N SER A 38 13.42 -8.30 9.40
CA SER A 38 13.87 -7.49 10.51
C SER A 38 15.03 -8.17 11.28
N VAL A 39 15.89 -7.32 11.85
CA VAL A 39 17.06 -7.72 12.64
C VAL A 39 17.15 -6.88 13.90
N ARG A 40 18.01 -7.30 14.83
CA ARG A 40 18.23 -6.56 16.08
C ARG A 40 19.55 -5.78 16.01
N PRO A 41 19.66 -4.59 16.65
CA PRO A 41 20.86 -3.76 16.63
C PRO A 41 22.13 -4.47 17.11
N ARG A 42 21.99 -5.46 17.97
CA ARG A 42 23.12 -6.20 18.58
C ARG A 42 23.74 -7.26 17.66
N HIS A 43 23.09 -7.61 16.56
CA HIS A 43 23.63 -8.64 15.67
C HIS A 43 24.80 -8.09 14.87
N SER A 44 25.83 -8.91 14.64
CA SER A 44 26.90 -8.60 13.68
C SER A 44 26.40 -8.84 12.25
N LEU A 45 27.03 -8.20 11.29
CA LEU A 45 26.69 -8.40 9.86
C LEU A 45 26.88 -9.86 9.44
N GLU A 46 27.86 -10.57 10.01
CA GLU A 46 28.04 -12.00 9.73
C GLU A 46 26.77 -12.81 10.08
N VAL A 47 26.14 -12.52 11.22
CA VAL A 47 24.89 -13.16 11.63
C VAL A 47 23.75 -12.77 10.69
N VAL A 48 23.66 -11.50 10.32
CA VAL A 48 22.67 -10.98 9.37
C VAL A 48 22.82 -11.66 8.01
N MET A 49 24.03 -11.74 7.47
CA MET A 49 24.32 -12.39 6.19
C MET A 49 23.96 -13.88 6.21
N ARG A 50 24.26 -14.58 7.31
CA ARG A 50 23.89 -15.99 7.51
C ARG A 50 22.38 -16.15 7.54
N TYR A 51 21.66 -15.25 8.22
CA TYR A 51 20.21 -15.23 8.26
C TYR A 51 19.61 -14.99 6.88
N LEU A 52 20.08 -14.00 6.13
CA LEU A 52 19.60 -13.73 4.78
C LEU A 52 19.81 -14.93 3.84
N ARG A 53 21.00 -15.57 3.91
CA ARG A 53 21.31 -16.77 3.11
C ARG A 53 20.49 -18.00 3.51
N SER A 54 19.99 -18.07 4.74
CA SER A 54 19.12 -19.17 5.18
C SER A 54 17.71 -19.09 4.63
N LYS A 55 17.31 -17.91 4.14
CA LYS A 55 16.03 -17.71 3.44
C LYS A 55 16.11 -18.32 2.04
N LYS A 56 15.07 -19.05 1.62
CA LYS A 56 14.99 -19.62 0.26
C LYS A 56 14.91 -18.53 -0.81
N ALA A 57 14.24 -17.44 -0.49
CA ALA A 57 14.14 -16.23 -1.30
C ALA A 57 13.95 -15.02 -0.38
N LEU A 58 14.44 -13.86 -0.79
CA LEU A 58 14.09 -12.59 -0.17
C LEU A 58 12.78 -12.09 -0.79
N PRO A 59 11.99 -11.31 -0.06
CA PRO A 59 10.84 -10.61 -0.64
C PRO A 59 11.28 -9.77 -1.85
N LYS A 60 10.38 -9.63 -2.84
CA LYS A 60 10.67 -8.81 -4.02
C LYS A 60 11.03 -7.37 -3.59
N ASN A 61 11.86 -6.70 -4.39
CA ASN A 61 12.25 -5.30 -4.16
C ASN A 61 12.82 -5.04 -2.76
N THR A 62 13.60 -6.00 -2.20
CA THR A 62 14.30 -5.81 -0.92
C THR A 62 15.55 -5.00 -1.15
N ASP A 63 15.52 -3.71 -0.89
CA ASP A 63 16.64 -2.76 -0.93
C ASP A 63 17.31 -2.57 0.43
N LYS A 64 16.54 -2.76 1.51
CA LYS A 64 16.97 -2.61 2.90
C LYS A 64 16.32 -3.67 3.80
N ILE A 65 16.87 -3.84 4.99
CA ILE A 65 16.30 -4.63 6.09
C ILE A 65 16.00 -3.70 7.27
N PHE A 66 14.97 -4.02 8.02
CA PHE A 66 14.52 -3.16 9.12
C PHE A 66 15.15 -3.56 10.44
N VAL A 67 15.47 -2.56 11.25
CA VAL A 67 16.07 -2.77 12.58
C VAL A 67 14.99 -2.49 13.63
N VAL A 68 14.77 -3.47 14.52
CA VAL A 68 13.72 -3.37 15.52
C VAL A 68 14.23 -3.67 16.93
N SER A 69 13.56 -3.11 17.93
CA SER A 69 13.81 -3.35 19.35
C SER A 69 13.37 -4.76 19.78
N LYS A 70 13.57 -5.13 21.06
CA LYS A 70 13.07 -6.40 21.60
C LYS A 70 11.53 -6.50 21.56
N ASN A 71 10.84 -5.36 21.57
CA ASN A 71 9.39 -5.26 21.54
C ASN A 71 8.85 -5.01 20.12
N ASP A 72 9.65 -5.29 19.07
CA ASP A 72 9.37 -5.10 17.66
C ASP A 72 9.12 -3.63 17.23
N GLN A 73 9.49 -2.66 18.07
CA GLN A 73 9.45 -1.26 17.72
C GLN A 73 10.52 -0.95 16.67
N TYR A 74 10.16 -0.19 15.66
CA TYR A 74 11.07 0.25 14.61
C TYR A 74 12.15 1.18 15.19
N LEU A 75 13.40 0.96 14.80
CA LEU A 75 14.56 1.74 15.25
C LEU A 75 15.33 2.37 14.10
N GLY A 76 15.13 1.89 12.88
CA GLY A 76 15.85 2.31 11.70
C GLY A 76 15.94 1.21 10.66
N ASP A 77 16.74 1.42 9.62
CA ASP A 77 16.97 0.42 8.59
C ASP A 77 18.46 0.30 8.23
N LEU A 78 18.76 -0.71 7.43
CA LEU A 78 20.11 -1.00 6.95
C LEU A 78 20.02 -1.46 5.50
N SER A 79 20.61 -0.69 4.60
CA SER A 79 20.58 -0.99 3.17
C SER A 79 21.38 -2.27 2.85
N ILE A 80 20.86 -3.07 1.90
CA ILE A 80 21.54 -4.29 1.44
C ILE A 80 22.91 -3.98 0.86
N SER A 81 23.05 -2.86 0.14
CA SER A 81 24.34 -2.40 -0.41
C SER A 81 25.37 -2.17 0.70
N LYS A 82 24.97 -1.54 1.80
CA LYS A 82 25.84 -1.28 2.95
C LYS A 82 26.27 -2.57 3.66
N ILE A 83 25.36 -3.55 3.76
CA ILE A 83 25.68 -4.89 4.31
C ILE A 83 26.75 -5.59 3.48
N LEU A 84 26.68 -5.48 2.14
CA LEU A 84 27.60 -6.18 1.23
C LEU A 84 29.01 -5.63 1.22
N VAL A 85 29.20 -4.33 1.48
CA VAL A 85 30.51 -3.67 1.42
C VAL A 85 31.17 -3.44 2.78
N SER A 86 30.44 -3.68 3.87
CA SER A 86 30.93 -3.47 5.23
C SER A 86 31.60 -4.73 5.83
N GLU A 87 32.46 -4.51 6.80
CA GLU A 87 33.14 -5.62 7.49
C GLU A 87 32.12 -6.50 8.26
N PRO A 88 32.21 -7.83 8.15
CA PRO A 88 31.24 -8.76 8.79
C PRO A 88 31.18 -8.68 10.31
N THR A 89 32.25 -8.18 10.94
CA THR A 89 32.36 -8.06 12.40
C THR A 89 31.57 -6.89 12.98
N LEU A 90 31.26 -5.88 12.16
CA LEU A 90 30.51 -4.70 12.60
C LEU A 90 29.09 -5.09 13.03
N SER A 91 28.58 -4.37 14.02
CA SER A 91 27.19 -4.56 14.48
C SER A 91 26.22 -3.76 13.61
N VAL A 92 24.97 -4.23 13.54
CA VAL A 92 23.87 -3.51 12.88
C VAL A 92 23.74 -2.09 13.43
N ARG A 93 23.92 -1.92 14.76
CA ARG A 93 23.82 -0.59 15.42
C ARG A 93 24.80 0.43 14.87
N GLU A 94 26.01 0.01 14.50
CA GLU A 94 27.05 0.91 13.97
C GLU A 94 26.78 1.35 12.55
N LEU A 95 25.94 0.63 11.81
CA LEU A 95 25.71 0.84 10.39
C LEU A 95 24.29 1.26 10.05
N MET A 96 23.32 1.01 10.95
CA MET A 96 21.91 1.34 10.69
C MET A 96 21.70 2.85 10.54
N GLU A 97 20.75 3.20 9.73
CA GLU A 97 20.25 4.56 9.54
C GLU A 97 19.02 4.76 10.40
N THR A 98 19.00 5.87 11.14
CA THR A 98 17.91 6.20 12.07
C THR A 98 17.01 7.33 11.56
N ASP A 99 17.42 8.00 10.50
CA ASP A 99 16.74 9.17 9.93
C ASP A 99 15.70 8.77 8.88
N SER A 100 15.45 7.49 8.74
CA SER A 100 14.43 6.95 7.83
C SER A 100 13.03 7.35 8.30
N LEU A 101 12.17 7.68 7.33
CA LEU A 101 10.79 8.08 7.56
C LEU A 101 9.89 6.83 7.66
N PRO A 102 9.45 6.41 8.87
CA PRO A 102 8.41 5.40 8.97
C PRO A 102 7.05 5.98 8.61
N ILE A 103 6.21 5.18 7.97
CA ILE A 103 4.86 5.53 7.56
C ILE A 103 3.88 4.98 8.59
N ASP A 104 2.94 5.82 9.06
CA ASP A 104 1.86 5.38 9.92
C ASP A 104 0.89 4.47 9.13
N ALA A 105 0.49 3.34 9.69
CA ALA A 105 -0.41 2.41 9.05
C ALA A 105 -1.79 3.00 8.69
N ASN A 106 -2.22 4.05 9.39
CA ASN A 106 -3.47 4.77 9.12
C ASN A 106 -3.33 5.92 8.11
N MET A 107 -2.11 6.20 7.62
CA MET A 107 -1.88 7.25 6.62
C MET A 107 -2.59 6.88 5.32
N ASN A 108 -3.22 7.85 4.66
CA ASN A 108 -3.92 7.64 3.39
C ASN A 108 -2.91 7.27 2.28
N ASP A 109 -3.29 6.38 1.38
CA ASP A 109 -2.46 5.85 0.28
C ASP A 109 -1.96 6.94 -0.67
N LYS A 110 -2.75 8.00 -0.93
CA LYS A 110 -2.34 9.15 -1.74
C LYS A 110 -1.26 9.98 -1.04
N GLU A 111 -1.34 10.14 0.28
CA GLU A 111 -0.29 10.80 1.05
C GLU A 111 0.99 9.96 1.04
N VAL A 112 0.87 8.65 1.11
CA VAL A 112 2.00 7.71 0.96
C VAL A 112 2.67 7.90 -0.40
N SER A 113 1.89 7.99 -1.49
CA SER A 113 2.45 8.17 -2.84
C SER A 113 3.24 9.47 -2.98
N ILE A 114 2.75 10.57 -2.38
CA ILE A 114 3.45 11.85 -2.35
C ILE A 114 4.77 11.76 -1.57
N LEU A 115 4.77 11.06 -0.41
CA LEU A 115 5.99 10.84 0.37
C LEU A 115 7.05 10.05 -0.40
N PHE A 116 6.64 9.01 -1.13
CA PHE A 116 7.55 8.22 -1.97
C PHE A 116 8.17 9.07 -3.08
N GLU A 117 7.37 9.89 -3.76
CA GLU A 117 7.84 10.79 -4.81
C GLU A 117 8.79 11.87 -4.26
N GLN A 118 8.42 12.53 -3.16
CA GLN A 118 9.22 13.63 -2.60
C GLN A 118 10.56 13.20 -2.03
N ASN A 119 10.69 11.94 -1.59
CA ASN A 119 11.89 11.41 -0.93
C ASN A 119 12.61 10.34 -1.75
N ASP A 120 12.22 10.11 -3.02
CA ASP A 120 12.80 9.10 -3.91
C ASP A 120 12.89 7.71 -3.26
N LEU A 121 11.81 7.30 -2.54
CA LEU A 121 11.81 6.06 -1.77
C LEU A 121 11.65 4.84 -2.68
N ILE A 122 12.46 3.80 -2.44
CA ILE A 122 12.28 2.47 -3.04
C ILE A 122 11.37 1.63 -2.16
N SER A 123 11.57 1.70 -0.85
CA SER A 123 10.71 1.07 0.15
C SER A 123 10.64 1.90 1.43
N ALA A 124 9.56 1.75 2.19
CA ALA A 124 9.38 2.40 3.48
C ALA A 124 8.81 1.43 4.50
N PRO A 125 9.23 1.51 5.79
CA PRO A 125 8.62 0.75 6.88
C PRO A 125 7.26 1.32 7.25
N VAL A 126 6.30 0.43 7.55
CA VAL A 126 4.99 0.80 8.09
C VAL A 126 4.95 0.44 9.57
N ILE A 127 4.52 1.39 10.39
CA ILE A 127 4.43 1.23 11.85
C ILE A 127 2.99 1.44 12.35
N ASP A 128 2.68 0.78 13.45
CA ASP A 128 1.42 1.00 14.18
C ASP A 128 1.54 2.18 15.18
N GLU A 129 0.45 2.49 15.89
CA GLU A 129 0.37 3.53 16.93
C GLU A 129 1.40 3.34 18.07
N ASN A 130 1.91 2.11 18.28
CA ASN A 130 2.93 1.79 19.27
C ASN A 130 4.35 1.81 18.70
N SER A 131 4.52 2.34 17.48
CA SER A 131 5.76 2.35 16.73
C SER A 131 6.31 0.94 16.41
N LYS A 132 5.48 -0.09 16.41
CA LYS A 132 5.87 -1.43 15.99
C LYS A 132 5.87 -1.53 14.48
N LEU A 133 6.88 -2.21 13.96
CA LEU A 133 6.96 -2.52 12.54
C LEU A 133 5.91 -3.57 12.16
N VAL A 134 4.90 -3.18 11.39
CA VAL A 134 3.79 -4.05 10.96
C VAL A 134 3.91 -4.50 9.50
N GLY A 135 4.59 -3.70 8.67
CA GLY A 135 4.75 -4.00 7.25
C GLY A 135 5.80 -3.13 6.57
N ARG A 136 5.82 -3.22 5.26
CA ARG A 136 6.57 -2.31 4.38
C ARG A 136 5.75 -2.02 3.14
N ILE A 137 5.95 -0.86 2.55
CA ILE A 137 5.43 -0.49 1.23
C ILE A 137 6.63 -0.38 0.29
N THR A 138 6.45 -0.79 -0.96
CA THR A 138 7.47 -0.68 -2.01
C THR A 138 6.95 0.18 -3.15
N VAL A 139 7.86 0.74 -3.94
CA VAL A 139 7.52 1.71 -5.01
C VAL A 139 6.55 1.14 -6.05
N ASP A 140 6.57 -0.17 -6.29
CA ASP A 140 5.62 -0.84 -7.19
C ASP A 140 4.18 -0.76 -6.68
N ASP A 141 3.95 -0.92 -5.38
CA ASP A 141 2.62 -0.77 -4.75
C ASP A 141 2.12 0.68 -4.91
N VAL A 142 3.01 1.66 -4.72
CA VAL A 142 2.71 3.10 -4.87
C VAL A 142 2.39 3.47 -6.32
N VAL A 143 3.07 2.87 -7.30
CA VAL A 143 2.77 3.10 -8.72
C VAL A 143 1.34 2.68 -9.07
N ASP A 144 0.84 1.62 -8.47
CA ASP A 144 -0.54 1.17 -8.68
C ASP A 144 -1.55 2.18 -8.13
N VAL A 145 -1.31 2.75 -6.94
CA VAL A 145 -2.11 3.86 -6.37
C VAL A 145 -2.14 5.08 -7.29
N ILE A 146 -0.96 5.49 -7.82
CA ILE A 146 -0.86 6.64 -8.74
C ILE A 146 -1.67 6.39 -10.01
N ARG A 147 -1.65 5.17 -10.55
CA ARG A 147 -2.43 4.81 -11.75
C ARG A 147 -3.92 4.84 -11.49
N GLU A 148 -4.37 4.28 -10.36
CA GLU A 148 -5.78 4.30 -9.98
C GLU A 148 -6.30 5.74 -9.81
N ASP A 149 -5.52 6.61 -9.16
CA ASP A 149 -5.88 8.02 -9.01
C ASP A 149 -5.94 8.75 -10.36
N ALA A 150 -4.99 8.49 -11.27
CA ALA A 150 -5.00 9.06 -12.61
C ALA A 150 -6.22 8.59 -13.41
N ASP A 151 -6.59 7.33 -13.34
CA ASP A 151 -7.76 6.77 -14.04
C ASP A 151 -9.06 7.36 -13.48
N GLN A 152 -9.19 7.51 -12.16
CA GLN A 152 -10.33 8.16 -11.52
C GLN A 152 -10.46 9.62 -11.96
N ASN A 153 -9.36 10.36 -12.03
CA ASN A 153 -9.35 11.75 -12.48
C ASN A 153 -9.76 11.86 -13.96
N LEU A 154 -9.28 10.97 -14.83
CA LEU A 154 -9.69 10.94 -16.25
C LEU A 154 -11.19 10.62 -16.39
N MET A 155 -11.72 9.67 -15.63
CA MET A 155 -13.14 9.33 -15.64
C MET A 155 -14.01 10.50 -15.17
N SER A 156 -13.57 11.23 -14.16
CA SER A 156 -14.28 12.41 -13.65
C SER A 156 -14.36 13.55 -14.68
N ILE A 157 -13.29 13.78 -15.44
CA ILE A 157 -13.22 14.81 -16.49
C ILE A 157 -14.11 14.44 -17.70
N THR A 158 -14.19 13.16 -18.03
CA THR A 158 -14.98 12.70 -19.21
C THR A 158 -16.47 12.52 -18.90
N GLY A 159 -16.90 12.68 -17.64
CA GLY A 159 -18.30 12.50 -17.23
C GLY A 159 -18.83 11.05 -17.36
N ILE A 160 -17.93 10.08 -17.55
CA ILE A 160 -18.27 8.66 -17.74
C ILE A 160 -18.44 7.94 -16.40
N ALA A 161 -17.97 8.55 -15.29
CA ALA A 161 -17.87 7.91 -13.98
C ALA A 161 -19.22 7.56 -13.33
N GLU A 162 -20.31 8.22 -13.68
CA GLU A 162 -21.61 7.98 -13.02
C GLU A 162 -22.52 6.92 -13.69
N ASP A 163 -22.28 6.54 -14.95
CA ASP A 163 -23.27 5.74 -15.70
C ASP A 163 -22.89 4.27 -15.95
N THR A 164 -21.64 3.86 -15.76
CA THR A 164 -21.19 2.52 -16.20
C THR A 164 -21.57 1.40 -15.22
N PHE A 165 -21.82 1.72 -13.93
CA PHE A 165 -22.26 0.77 -12.90
C PHE A 165 -23.61 1.08 -12.27
N ALA A 166 -24.27 2.17 -12.69
CA ALA A 166 -25.66 2.41 -12.27
C ALA A 166 -26.56 1.34 -12.87
N ALA A 167 -27.36 0.69 -12.02
CA ALA A 167 -28.35 -0.27 -12.48
C ALA A 167 -29.14 0.32 -13.67
N PRO A 168 -29.26 -0.41 -14.79
CA PRO A 168 -29.82 0.13 -16.06
C PRO A 168 -31.19 0.80 -15.90
N ALA A 169 -31.92 0.46 -14.86
CA ALA A 169 -33.21 1.09 -14.50
C ALA A 169 -33.09 2.53 -13.99
N ARG A 170 -31.96 2.95 -13.39
CA ARG A 170 -31.77 4.35 -12.93
C ARG A 170 -31.38 5.28 -14.07
N ALA A 171 -30.47 4.84 -14.94
CA ALA A 171 -30.07 5.57 -16.15
C ALA A 171 -31.24 5.71 -17.13
N ALA A 172 -32.08 4.68 -17.28
CA ALA A 172 -33.30 4.75 -18.08
C ALA A 172 -34.29 5.78 -17.55
N ARG A 173 -34.42 5.89 -16.23
CA ARG A 173 -35.41 6.79 -15.61
C ARG A 173 -35.05 8.28 -15.80
N SER A 174 -33.78 8.66 -15.70
CA SER A 174 -33.34 10.04 -15.97
C SER A 174 -33.50 10.41 -17.44
N ARG A 175 -33.20 9.49 -18.36
CA ARG A 175 -33.38 9.69 -19.80
C ARG A 175 -34.84 9.79 -20.19
N VAL A 176 -35.73 9.01 -19.60
CA VAL A 176 -37.19 9.09 -19.84
C VAL A 176 -37.73 10.46 -19.42
N VAL A 177 -37.32 10.99 -18.26
CA VAL A 177 -37.77 12.32 -17.81
C VAL A 177 -37.32 13.41 -18.78
N TRP A 178 -36.05 13.40 -19.23
CA TRP A 178 -35.52 14.37 -20.16
C TRP A 178 -36.20 14.28 -21.55
N LEU A 179 -36.41 13.07 -22.07
CA LEU A 179 -37.14 12.82 -23.30
C LEU A 179 -38.61 13.27 -23.23
N SER A 180 -39.27 13.06 -22.07
CA SER A 180 -40.64 13.50 -21.86
C SER A 180 -40.78 15.04 -21.92
N ILE A 181 -39.85 15.76 -21.30
CA ILE A 181 -39.82 17.22 -21.35
C ILE A 181 -39.61 17.70 -22.76
N ASN A 182 -38.69 17.13 -23.53
CA ASN A 182 -38.47 17.47 -24.93
C ASN A 182 -39.66 17.16 -25.80
N LEU A 183 -40.35 16.06 -25.57
CA LEU A 183 -41.55 15.69 -26.32
C LEU A 183 -42.70 16.66 -26.06
N ILE A 184 -42.92 17.09 -24.82
CA ILE A 184 -43.94 18.08 -24.44
C ILE A 184 -43.63 19.43 -25.10
N THR A 185 -42.39 19.90 -25.07
CA THR A 185 -42.01 21.16 -25.69
C THR A 185 -42.17 21.13 -27.22
N ALA A 186 -41.82 20.00 -27.85
CA ALA A 186 -42.05 19.81 -29.30
C ALA A 186 -43.54 19.81 -29.65
N PHE A 187 -44.37 19.17 -28.80
CA PHE A 187 -45.83 19.15 -29.03
C PHE A 187 -46.46 20.52 -28.88
N ILE A 188 -46.05 21.32 -27.90
CA ILE A 188 -46.49 22.68 -27.71
C ILE A 188 -46.09 23.55 -28.91
N ALA A 189 -44.86 23.42 -29.42
CA ALA A 189 -44.39 24.14 -30.59
C ALA A 189 -45.18 23.78 -31.87
N ALA A 190 -45.57 22.52 -32.01
CA ALA A 190 -46.39 22.06 -33.16
C ALA A 190 -47.83 22.51 -33.08
N MET A 191 -48.33 22.86 -31.89
CA MET A 191 -49.70 23.39 -31.73
C MET A 191 -49.83 24.88 -31.96
N THR A 192 -48.71 25.62 -32.02
CA THR A 192 -48.66 27.07 -32.20
C THR A 192 -48.38 27.49 -33.66
N ILE A 193 -48.25 26.51 -34.56
CA ILE A 193 -48.14 26.71 -36.02
C ILE A 193 -49.44 26.32 -36.69
#